data_0c3f47497368ff80f1c7add665355e6e
#
_entry.id   0c3f47497368ff80f1c7add665355e6e
#
_cell.length_a   1.000
_cell.length_b   1.000
_cell.length_c   1.000
_cell.angle_alpha   90.00
_cell.angle_beta   90.00
_cell.angle_gamma   90.00
#
_symmetry.space_group_name_H-M   'P 1'
#
loop_
_entity.id
_entity.type
_entity.pdbx_description
1 polymer ?
#
loop_
_entity_poly.entity_id
_entity_poly.type
_entity_poly.pdbx_seq_one_letter_code
_entity_poly.pdbx_strand_id
1 'polypeptide(L)'
;ELEGEMVQGGILFGKAEPGSAVSLDGREIMVSESGHFVIGFGRDETGQRTLSVRDADGATQTRQLEIQEREYRIERVDGLPPKTVTPDPEALERIRNDAALVGRARALRENRDDYTGGFAWPAKGRISGVYGSQRVLNGEPRRPHFGLDIAAPTGSPVYAPAAGTITMAHPDLYYSGGTVILDHGQGLSSTFLHMSKLHVEKDQVVQQGELIGEIGATGRASGPHLDWRMNWLDKRVDPQVLVDGIPEETEL
;
A
#
# COMPACT_ATOMS: atom_id res chain seq x y z
N GLU A 1 22.61 -6.22 -3.52
CA GLU A 1 22.31 -4.84 -3.06
C GLU A 1 20.97 -4.83 -2.32
N LEU A 2 20.77 -3.89 -1.41
CA LEU A 2 19.52 -3.75 -0.66
C LEU A 2 19.33 -2.26 -0.34
N GLU A 3 18.22 -1.69 -0.80
CA GLU A 3 17.87 -0.28 -0.67
C GLU A 3 16.50 -0.11 0.01
N GLY A 4 16.28 1.01 0.70
CA GLY A 4 15.04 1.34 1.39
C GLY A 4 15.19 1.42 2.91
N GLU A 5 14.08 1.52 3.62
CA GLU A 5 14.06 1.78 5.06
C GLU A 5 13.70 0.52 5.87
N MET A 6 14.60 0.12 6.78
CA MET A 6 14.37 -0.98 7.73
C MET A 6 13.63 -0.49 8.98
N VAL A 7 12.41 0.01 8.78
CA VAL A 7 11.56 0.55 9.84
C VAL A 7 10.19 -0.12 9.82
N GLN A 8 9.42 0.05 10.86
CA GLN A 8 8.01 -0.32 10.89
C GLN A 8 7.25 0.38 9.74
N GLY A 9 6.53 -0.40 8.94
CA GLY A 9 5.89 0.08 7.70
C GLY A 9 6.83 0.25 6.52
N GLY A 10 8.13 0.00 6.67
CA GLY A 10 9.13 0.18 5.62
C GLY A 10 9.08 -0.88 4.52
N ILE A 11 9.76 -0.58 3.42
CA ILE A 11 9.95 -1.45 2.26
C ILE A 11 11.43 -1.48 1.91
N LEU A 12 11.92 -2.66 1.55
CA LEU A 12 13.26 -2.86 1.01
C LEU A 12 13.16 -3.43 -0.40
N PHE A 13 13.92 -2.86 -1.30
CA PHE A 13 14.15 -3.38 -2.64
C PHE A 13 15.53 -4.01 -2.69
N GLY A 14 15.61 -5.23 -3.18
CA GLY A 14 16.85 -5.98 -3.27
C GLY A 14 17.17 -6.39 -4.70
N LYS A 15 18.47 -6.57 -4.93
CA LYS A 15 18.99 -7.15 -6.16
C LYS A 15 20.03 -8.23 -5.83
N ALA A 16 19.74 -9.43 -6.25
CA ALA A 16 20.61 -10.60 -6.19
C ALA A 16 21.12 -10.94 -7.60
N GLU A 17 22.10 -11.84 -7.70
CA GLU A 17 22.49 -12.40 -8.99
C GLU A 17 21.31 -13.17 -9.61
N PRO A 18 21.11 -13.10 -10.93
CA PRO A 18 20.08 -13.87 -11.61
C PRO A 18 20.15 -15.37 -11.28
N GLY A 19 19.00 -15.97 -11.00
CA GLY A 19 18.93 -17.39 -10.60
C GLY A 19 19.19 -17.66 -9.11
N SER A 20 19.45 -16.62 -8.30
CA SER A 20 19.53 -16.76 -6.85
C SER A 20 18.18 -17.07 -6.23
N ALA A 21 18.19 -17.84 -5.13
CA ALA A 21 17.04 -18.03 -4.26
C ALA A 21 17.17 -17.11 -3.04
N VAL A 22 16.12 -16.33 -2.76
CA VAL A 22 16.05 -15.40 -1.62
C VAL A 22 15.02 -15.90 -0.63
N SER A 23 15.32 -15.81 0.66
CA SER A 23 14.36 -16.11 1.73
C SER A 23 14.47 -15.12 2.88
N LEU A 24 13.35 -14.83 3.52
CA LEU A 24 13.23 -14.04 4.75
C LEU A 24 12.69 -14.95 5.86
N ASP A 25 13.46 -15.13 6.94
CA ASP A 25 13.14 -16.04 8.03
C ASP A 25 12.78 -17.45 7.55
N GLY A 26 13.48 -17.95 6.52
CA GLY A 26 13.26 -19.24 5.89
C GLY A 26 12.06 -19.32 4.94
N ARG A 27 11.30 -18.25 4.74
CA ARG A 27 10.23 -18.18 3.73
C ARG A 27 10.79 -17.67 2.41
N GLU A 28 10.54 -18.40 1.34
CA GLU A 28 10.94 -17.96 0.01
C GLU A 28 10.28 -16.65 -0.40
N ILE A 29 11.09 -15.78 -1.02
CA ILE A 29 10.69 -14.51 -1.62
C ILE A 29 10.84 -14.63 -3.13
N MET A 30 9.89 -14.13 -3.87
CA MET A 30 9.97 -14.07 -5.33
C MET A 30 11.15 -13.20 -5.75
N VAL A 31 11.93 -13.72 -6.70
CA VAL A 31 13.04 -13.03 -7.35
C VAL A 31 12.74 -13.00 -8.84
N SER A 32 12.80 -11.81 -9.47
CA SER A 32 12.59 -11.69 -10.91
C SER A 32 13.73 -12.33 -11.71
N GLU A 33 13.54 -12.49 -13.01
CA GLU A 33 14.60 -13.00 -13.90
C GLU A 33 15.84 -12.09 -13.91
N SER A 34 15.63 -10.78 -13.64
CA SER A 34 16.71 -9.79 -13.50
C SER A 34 17.34 -9.73 -12.10
N GLY A 35 16.87 -10.57 -11.16
CA GLY A 35 17.38 -10.68 -9.80
C GLY A 35 16.74 -9.73 -8.78
N HIS A 36 15.72 -8.92 -9.16
CA HIS A 36 15.06 -8.02 -8.23
C HIS A 36 14.09 -8.75 -7.29
N PHE A 37 14.00 -8.27 -6.05
CA PHE A 37 13.02 -8.72 -5.07
C PHE A 37 12.61 -7.58 -4.13
N VAL A 38 11.48 -7.74 -3.46
CA VAL A 38 10.93 -6.75 -2.52
C VAL A 38 10.57 -7.40 -1.19
N ILE A 39 10.78 -6.66 -0.10
CA ILE A 39 10.43 -7.07 1.28
C ILE A 39 9.71 -5.88 1.95
N GLY A 40 8.55 -6.15 2.54
CA GLY A 40 7.81 -5.15 3.32
C GLY A 40 7.69 -5.53 4.79
N PHE A 41 7.66 -4.53 5.66
CA PHE A 41 7.47 -4.68 7.10
C PHE A 41 6.13 -4.05 7.51
N GLY A 42 5.38 -4.76 8.35
CA GLY A 42 4.12 -4.25 8.89
C GLY A 42 4.33 -3.14 9.92
N ARG A 43 3.23 -2.41 10.24
CA ARG A 43 3.23 -1.28 11.17
C ARG A 43 3.78 -1.59 12.56
N ASP A 44 3.46 -2.76 13.08
CA ASP A 44 3.79 -3.17 14.45
C ASP A 44 4.85 -4.28 14.47
N GLU A 45 5.55 -4.47 13.33
CA GLU A 45 6.59 -5.48 13.18
C GLU A 45 7.90 -4.97 13.78
N THR A 46 8.51 -5.76 14.67
CA THR A 46 9.74 -5.41 15.40
C THR A 46 10.75 -6.54 15.38
N GLY A 47 11.97 -6.24 15.82
CA GLY A 47 13.04 -7.19 16.03
C GLY A 47 13.81 -7.52 14.77
N GLN A 48 14.61 -8.58 14.84
CA GLN A 48 15.51 -9.00 13.77
C GLN A 48 14.83 -9.96 12.79
N ARG A 49 15.19 -9.85 11.52
CA ARG A 49 14.81 -10.75 10.43
C ARG A 49 16.06 -11.27 9.77
N THR A 50 16.02 -12.50 9.36
CA THR A 50 17.15 -13.14 8.67
C THR A 50 16.88 -13.19 7.18
N LEU A 51 17.60 -12.38 6.41
CA LEU A 51 17.63 -12.45 4.95
C LEU A 51 18.72 -13.41 4.52
N SER A 52 18.38 -14.43 3.73
CA SER A 52 19.33 -15.37 3.15
C SER A 52 19.25 -15.34 1.63
N VAL A 53 20.38 -15.25 0.98
CA VAL A 53 20.51 -15.29 -0.48
C VAL A 53 21.41 -16.46 -0.82
N ARG A 54 20.91 -17.42 -1.57
CA ARG A 54 21.66 -18.55 -2.10
C ARG A 54 21.84 -18.35 -3.61
N ASP A 55 23.09 -18.26 -4.05
CA ASP A 55 23.42 -18.14 -5.46
C ASP A 55 23.22 -19.44 -6.25
N ALA A 56 23.41 -19.39 -7.57
CA ALA A 56 23.27 -20.54 -8.47
C ALA A 56 24.27 -21.66 -8.18
N ASP A 57 25.43 -21.35 -7.60
CA ASP A 57 26.50 -22.32 -7.24
C ASP A 57 26.21 -22.94 -5.86
N GLY A 58 25.19 -22.51 -5.16
CA GLY A 58 24.74 -23.02 -3.86
C GLY A 58 25.38 -22.33 -2.66
N ALA A 59 26.26 -21.34 -2.85
CA ALA A 59 26.81 -20.57 -1.74
C ALA A 59 25.72 -19.68 -1.13
N THR A 60 25.66 -19.62 0.20
CA THR A 60 24.62 -18.89 0.91
C THR A 60 25.24 -17.74 1.72
N GLN A 61 24.72 -16.54 1.49
CA GLN A 61 25.01 -15.35 2.28
C GLN A 61 23.80 -15.02 3.14
N THR A 62 24.05 -14.64 4.40
CA THR A 62 23.00 -14.31 5.36
C THR A 62 23.25 -12.92 5.93
N ARG A 63 22.18 -12.10 6.01
CA ARG A 63 22.20 -10.77 6.61
C ARG A 63 21.10 -10.65 7.64
N GLN A 64 21.44 -10.12 8.82
CA GLN A 64 20.43 -9.73 9.82
C GLN A 64 19.91 -8.33 9.50
N LEU A 65 18.60 -8.22 9.41
CA LEU A 65 17.87 -6.97 9.21
C LEU A 65 17.20 -6.61 10.54
N GLU A 66 17.54 -5.47 11.13
CA GLU A 66 16.91 -5.00 12.35
C GLU A 66 15.85 -3.96 12.02
N ILE A 67 14.60 -4.26 12.36
CA ILE A 67 13.46 -3.38 12.10
C ILE A 67 13.43 -2.32 13.20
N GLN A 68 13.64 -1.06 12.81
CA GLN A 68 13.58 0.08 13.72
C GLN A 68 12.12 0.42 14.05
N GLU A 69 11.87 0.73 15.32
CA GLU A 69 10.55 1.19 15.76
C GLU A 69 10.29 2.62 15.29
N ARG A 70 9.02 2.92 15.02
CA ARG A 70 8.55 4.27 14.67
C ARG A 70 7.55 4.77 15.69
N GLU A 71 7.63 6.06 16.00
CA GLU A 71 6.59 6.73 16.76
C GLU A 71 5.43 7.11 15.84
N TYR A 72 4.24 6.60 16.16
CA TYR A 72 3.02 6.91 15.43
C TYR A 72 2.17 7.94 16.19
N ARG A 73 1.54 8.84 15.44
CA ARG A 73 0.61 9.82 16.02
C ARG A 73 -0.63 9.10 16.57
N ILE A 74 -0.82 9.16 17.89
CA ILE A 74 -1.99 8.62 18.58
C ILE A 74 -2.82 9.78 19.12
N GLU A 75 -4.05 9.90 18.62
CA GLU A 75 -5.04 10.89 19.06
C GLU A 75 -6.01 10.24 20.05
N ARG A 76 -6.09 10.76 21.28
CA ARG A 76 -7.04 10.28 22.29
C ARG A 76 -8.20 11.26 22.42
N VAL A 77 -9.42 10.72 22.31
CA VAL A 77 -10.66 11.50 22.41
C VAL A 77 -11.57 10.79 23.39
N ASP A 78 -11.84 11.42 24.54
CA ASP A 78 -12.69 10.88 25.58
C ASP A 78 -14.00 11.66 25.69
N GLY A 79 -14.98 11.11 26.41
CA GLY A 79 -16.29 11.74 26.62
C GLY A 79 -17.25 11.66 25.42
N LEU A 80 -16.96 10.79 24.46
CA LEU A 80 -17.85 10.57 23.33
C LEU A 80 -19.06 9.72 23.75
N PRO A 81 -20.28 10.08 23.27
CA PRO A 81 -21.44 9.22 23.48
C PRO A 81 -21.23 7.81 22.90
N PRO A 82 -21.67 6.75 23.59
CA PRO A 82 -21.62 5.41 23.04
C PRO A 82 -22.52 5.34 21.79
N LYS A 83 -21.93 5.40 20.60
CA LYS A 83 -22.63 5.12 19.34
C LYS A 83 -22.23 3.74 18.85
N THR A 84 -23.09 2.77 19.08
CA THR A 84 -23.00 1.46 18.43
C THR A 84 -23.54 1.64 17.01
N VAL A 85 -22.65 1.86 16.04
CA VAL A 85 -23.01 1.78 14.62
C VAL A 85 -22.72 0.35 14.19
N THR A 86 -23.68 -0.53 14.35
CA THR A 86 -23.66 -1.86 13.76
C THR A 86 -24.31 -1.74 12.39
N PRO A 87 -23.61 -2.07 11.31
CA PRO A 87 -24.22 -2.13 9.98
C PRO A 87 -25.41 -3.10 10.00
N ASP A 88 -26.45 -2.81 9.23
CA ASP A 88 -27.56 -3.73 9.05
C ASP A 88 -27.13 -5.01 8.29
N PRO A 89 -27.94 -6.07 8.26
CA PRO A 89 -27.58 -7.33 7.63
C PRO A 89 -27.21 -7.21 6.14
N GLU A 90 -27.89 -6.34 5.40
CA GLU A 90 -27.63 -6.11 3.96
C GLU A 90 -26.28 -5.41 3.76
N ALA A 91 -25.98 -4.39 4.57
CA ALA A 91 -24.69 -3.73 4.58
C ALA A 91 -23.56 -4.70 4.97
N LEU A 92 -23.79 -5.61 5.93
CA LEU A 92 -22.79 -6.62 6.31
C LEU A 92 -22.48 -7.59 5.18
N GLU A 93 -23.47 -8.00 4.39
CA GLU A 93 -23.28 -8.86 3.24
C GLU A 93 -22.46 -8.13 2.16
N ARG A 94 -22.83 -6.88 1.84
CA ARG A 94 -22.07 -6.03 0.89
C ARG A 94 -20.61 -5.88 1.34
N ILE A 95 -20.37 -5.56 2.63
CA ILE A 95 -19.01 -5.42 3.19
C ILE A 95 -18.19 -6.71 3.02
N ARG A 96 -18.80 -7.88 3.23
CA ARG A 96 -18.11 -9.17 3.04
C ARG A 96 -17.75 -9.41 1.56
N ASN A 97 -18.68 -9.12 0.66
CA ASN A 97 -18.48 -9.28 -0.78
C ASN A 97 -17.38 -8.34 -1.27
N ASP A 98 -17.38 -7.07 -0.84
CA ASP A 98 -16.36 -6.09 -1.15
C ASP A 98 -14.97 -6.53 -0.62
N ALA A 99 -14.91 -7.00 0.62
CA ALA A 99 -13.67 -7.52 1.20
C ALA A 99 -13.11 -8.72 0.42
N ALA A 100 -14.00 -9.62 -0.07
CA ALA A 100 -13.61 -10.76 -0.88
C ALA A 100 -13.08 -10.32 -2.26
N LEU A 101 -13.69 -9.29 -2.89
CA LEU A 101 -13.21 -8.70 -4.15
C LEU A 101 -11.80 -8.13 -3.99
N VAL A 102 -11.61 -7.29 -2.98
CA VAL A 102 -10.30 -6.69 -2.64
C VAL A 102 -9.26 -7.78 -2.33
N GLY A 103 -9.67 -8.81 -1.57
CA GLY A 103 -8.79 -9.94 -1.24
C GLY A 103 -8.30 -10.68 -2.49
N ARG A 104 -9.19 -10.97 -3.44
CA ARG A 104 -8.83 -11.62 -4.71
C ARG A 104 -7.91 -10.74 -5.56
N ALA A 105 -8.20 -9.44 -5.66
CA ALA A 105 -7.38 -8.50 -6.43
C ALA A 105 -5.94 -8.38 -5.91
N ARG A 106 -5.74 -8.55 -4.59
CA ARG A 106 -4.42 -8.52 -3.93
C ARG A 106 -3.75 -9.88 -3.81
N ALA A 107 -4.44 -10.96 -4.16
CA ALA A 107 -3.87 -12.32 -4.04
C ALA A 107 -2.94 -12.70 -5.18
N LEU A 108 -2.86 -11.90 -6.23
CA LEU A 108 -2.00 -12.14 -7.39
C LEU A 108 -0.53 -12.14 -6.95
N ARG A 109 0.24 -13.04 -7.56
CA ARG A 109 1.65 -13.29 -7.24
C ARG A 109 2.43 -13.48 -8.54
N GLU A 110 2.30 -12.51 -9.45
CA GLU A 110 3.07 -12.51 -10.69
C GLU A 110 4.50 -12.08 -10.41
N ASN A 111 5.45 -12.77 -11.02
CA ASN A 111 6.87 -12.49 -10.82
C ASN A 111 7.35 -11.38 -11.79
N ARG A 112 6.66 -10.21 -11.73
CA ARG A 112 7.05 -8.98 -12.41
C ARG A 112 7.76 -8.06 -11.43
N ASP A 113 8.57 -7.17 -11.92
CA ASP A 113 9.34 -6.18 -11.15
C ASP A 113 9.08 -4.76 -11.68
N ASP A 114 7.80 -4.43 -11.93
CA ASP A 114 7.34 -3.15 -12.52
C ASP A 114 7.68 -1.93 -11.62
N TYR A 115 8.00 -2.19 -10.36
CA TYR A 115 8.40 -1.18 -9.36
C TYR A 115 9.85 -0.69 -9.52
N THR A 116 10.67 -1.30 -10.37
CA THR A 116 12.10 -0.98 -10.50
C THR A 116 12.40 0.41 -11.08
N GLY A 117 11.41 1.04 -11.70
CA GLY A 117 11.46 2.44 -12.11
C GLY A 117 11.33 3.45 -10.96
N GLY A 118 11.12 2.97 -9.72
CA GLY A 118 10.82 3.81 -8.56
C GLY A 118 9.35 4.25 -8.50
N PHE A 119 9.04 5.09 -7.51
CA PHE A 119 7.69 5.58 -7.27
C PHE A 119 7.63 7.11 -7.37
N ALA A 120 6.51 7.62 -7.88
CA ALA A 120 6.17 9.03 -7.91
C ALA A 120 4.90 9.31 -7.08
N TRP A 121 4.67 10.55 -6.69
CA TRP A 121 3.43 10.97 -6.05
C TRP A 121 2.25 10.73 -6.98
N PRO A 122 1.17 10.04 -6.52
CA PRO A 122 0.01 9.76 -7.36
C PRO A 122 -0.91 10.97 -7.56
N ALA A 123 -0.80 12.01 -6.74
CA ALA A 123 -1.62 13.22 -6.83
C ALA A 123 -0.93 14.39 -6.16
N LYS A 124 -1.28 15.62 -6.56
CA LYS A 124 -0.90 16.85 -5.85
C LYS A 124 -1.91 17.15 -4.75
N GLY A 125 -1.44 17.70 -3.63
CA GLY A 125 -2.29 18.15 -2.55
C GLY A 125 -1.63 18.07 -1.19
N ARG A 126 -2.32 18.59 -0.17
CA ARG A 126 -1.81 18.61 1.19
C ARG A 126 -1.97 17.24 1.86
N ILE A 127 -0.92 16.72 2.50
CA ILE A 127 -1.02 15.51 3.33
C ILE A 127 -1.95 15.80 4.51
N SER A 128 -3.05 15.05 4.62
CA SER A 128 -4.09 15.19 5.63
C SER A 128 -4.20 13.99 6.58
N GLY A 129 -3.68 12.84 6.20
CA GLY A 129 -3.57 11.66 7.03
C GLY A 129 -2.29 10.91 6.72
N VAL A 130 -1.63 10.36 7.76
CA VAL A 130 -0.37 9.65 7.62
C VAL A 130 -0.52 8.20 8.06
N TYR A 131 0.26 7.32 7.44
CA TYR A 131 0.34 5.91 7.79
C TYR A 131 0.65 5.71 9.28
N GLY A 132 0.01 4.72 9.88
CA GLY A 132 0.25 4.31 11.27
C GLY A 132 -0.47 5.17 12.31
N SER A 133 -1.01 6.35 11.95
CA SER A 133 -1.78 7.17 12.88
C SER A 133 -3.01 6.41 13.40
N GLN A 134 -3.36 6.62 14.69
CA GLN A 134 -4.43 5.87 15.33
C GLN A 134 -5.24 6.77 16.27
N ARG A 135 -6.56 6.56 16.30
CA ARG A 135 -7.44 7.15 17.29
C ARG A 135 -7.77 6.16 18.40
N VAL A 136 -7.73 6.65 19.63
CA VAL A 136 -8.26 5.95 20.82
C VAL A 136 -9.48 6.73 21.27
N LEU A 137 -10.67 6.11 21.22
CA LEU A 137 -11.94 6.74 21.54
C LEU A 137 -12.50 6.15 22.83
N ASN A 138 -12.67 6.97 23.88
CA ASN A 138 -13.11 6.51 25.22
C ASN A 138 -12.24 5.35 25.76
N GLY A 139 -10.92 5.43 25.57
CA GLY A 139 -9.99 4.37 25.96
C GLY A 139 -9.89 3.19 24.99
N GLU A 140 -10.78 3.09 23.99
CA GLU A 140 -10.79 1.99 23.03
C GLU A 140 -9.99 2.32 21.77
N PRO A 141 -8.89 1.59 21.46
CA PRO A 141 -8.11 1.83 20.26
C PRO A 141 -8.93 1.48 19.01
N ARG A 142 -8.94 2.40 18.04
CA ARG A 142 -9.51 2.15 16.72
C ARG A 142 -8.45 1.60 15.80
N ARG A 143 -8.88 1.03 14.68
CA ARG A 143 -7.96 0.51 13.66
C ARG A 143 -7.04 1.64 13.18
N PRO A 144 -5.71 1.42 13.11
CA PRO A 144 -4.79 2.40 12.56
C PRO A 144 -5.12 2.78 11.11
N HIS A 145 -4.74 3.96 10.70
CA HIS A 145 -4.75 4.37 9.31
C HIS A 145 -3.61 3.68 8.58
N PHE A 146 -3.91 2.95 7.51
CA PHE A 146 -2.91 2.18 6.74
C PHE A 146 -2.69 2.76 5.35
N GLY A 147 -2.75 4.08 5.23
CA GLY A 147 -2.56 4.81 3.99
C GLY A 147 -2.00 6.19 4.22
N LEU A 148 -1.89 6.91 3.15
CA LEU A 148 -1.50 8.31 3.10
C LEU A 148 -2.63 9.10 2.43
N ASP A 149 -3.21 10.06 3.16
CA ASP A 149 -4.31 10.87 2.64
C ASP A 149 -3.76 12.15 2.03
N ILE A 150 -4.08 12.37 0.76
CA ILE A 150 -3.73 13.58 0.00
C ILE A 150 -5.02 14.35 -0.27
N ALA A 151 -5.22 15.46 0.47
CA ALA A 151 -6.40 16.32 0.33
C ALA A 151 -6.24 17.25 -0.87
N ALA A 152 -7.19 17.13 -1.81
CA ALA A 152 -7.32 18.01 -2.97
C ALA A 152 -8.78 18.07 -3.42
N PRO A 153 -9.18 19.04 -4.26
CA PRO A 153 -10.56 19.16 -4.76
C PRO A 153 -11.04 17.90 -5.48
N THR A 154 -12.35 17.62 -5.39
CA THR A 154 -12.97 16.58 -6.23
C THR A 154 -12.71 16.87 -7.71
N GLY A 155 -12.33 15.84 -8.47
CA GLY A 155 -11.95 15.96 -9.88
C GLY A 155 -10.45 16.21 -10.10
N SER A 156 -9.64 16.38 -9.04
CA SER A 156 -8.17 16.44 -9.19
C SER A 156 -7.64 15.12 -9.73
N PRO A 157 -6.67 15.14 -10.65
CA PRO A 157 -6.18 13.94 -11.31
C PRO A 157 -5.41 13.03 -10.34
N VAL A 158 -5.52 11.71 -10.56
CA VAL A 158 -4.78 10.67 -9.88
C VAL A 158 -4.01 9.86 -10.92
N TYR A 159 -2.71 9.73 -10.73
CA TYR A 159 -1.79 9.05 -11.64
C TYR A 159 -1.23 7.76 -11.04
N ALA A 160 -0.81 6.84 -11.88
CA ALA A 160 -0.09 5.65 -11.47
C ALA A 160 1.28 6.01 -10.87
N PRO A 161 1.57 5.65 -9.60
CA PRO A 161 2.84 6.01 -8.95
C PRO A 161 4.03 5.20 -9.47
N ALA A 162 3.79 4.06 -10.07
CA ALA A 162 4.74 3.19 -10.76
C ALA A 162 3.99 2.39 -11.82
N ALA A 163 4.71 1.72 -12.71
CA ALA A 163 4.12 0.81 -13.68
C ALA A 163 3.42 -0.38 -12.99
N GLY A 164 2.51 -1.04 -13.71
CA GLY A 164 1.82 -2.22 -13.19
C GLY A 164 0.58 -2.61 -13.97
N THR A 165 -0.16 -3.56 -13.41
CA THR A 165 -1.44 -4.06 -13.97
C THR A 165 -2.58 -3.74 -13.01
N ILE A 166 -3.67 -3.18 -13.52
CA ILE A 166 -4.88 -2.93 -12.74
C ILE A 166 -5.56 -4.27 -12.43
N THR A 167 -5.57 -4.65 -11.17
CA THR A 167 -6.20 -5.90 -10.71
C THR A 167 -7.64 -5.70 -10.26
N MET A 168 -8.01 -4.46 -9.97
CA MET A 168 -9.38 -4.05 -9.67
C MET A 168 -9.61 -2.58 -10.02
N ALA A 169 -10.73 -2.31 -10.68
CA ALA A 169 -11.32 -0.98 -10.82
C ALA A 169 -12.81 -1.10 -10.49
N HIS A 170 -13.25 -0.57 -9.35
CA HIS A 170 -14.63 -0.67 -8.88
C HIS A 170 -15.16 0.69 -8.48
N PRO A 171 -16.31 1.15 -9.05
CA PRO A 171 -16.79 2.52 -8.85
C PRO A 171 -17.38 2.79 -7.46
N ASP A 172 -17.83 1.76 -6.74
CA ASP A 172 -18.62 1.94 -5.51
C ASP A 172 -18.50 0.75 -4.55
N LEU A 173 -17.39 0.68 -3.79
CA LEU A 173 -17.28 -0.21 -2.63
C LEU A 173 -17.85 0.50 -1.39
N TYR A 174 -18.43 -0.25 -0.47
CA TYR A 174 -19.18 0.27 0.67
C TYR A 174 -18.38 1.28 1.53
N TYR A 175 -17.14 0.93 1.88
CA TYR A 175 -16.30 1.81 2.69
C TYR A 175 -15.36 2.69 1.87
N SER A 176 -14.83 2.17 0.79
CA SER A 176 -13.76 2.84 0.03
C SER A 176 -14.26 3.61 -1.19
N GLY A 177 -15.54 3.44 -1.54
CA GLY A 177 -16.11 4.10 -2.72
C GLY A 177 -15.42 3.68 -4.01
N GLY A 178 -15.17 4.62 -4.90
CA GLY A 178 -14.39 4.41 -6.11
C GLY A 178 -12.98 3.95 -5.75
N THR A 179 -12.62 2.75 -6.21
CA THR A 179 -11.39 2.07 -5.76
C THR A 179 -10.66 1.45 -6.95
N VAL A 180 -9.36 1.73 -7.04
CA VAL A 180 -8.44 1.08 -7.97
C VAL A 180 -7.38 0.32 -7.19
N ILE A 181 -7.02 -0.89 -7.63
CA ILE A 181 -5.85 -1.64 -7.16
C ILE A 181 -4.93 -1.86 -8.36
N LEU A 182 -3.68 -1.43 -8.20
CA LEU A 182 -2.59 -1.54 -9.16
C LEU A 182 -1.53 -2.49 -8.59
N ASP A 183 -1.31 -3.62 -9.25
CA ASP A 183 -0.30 -4.61 -8.90
C ASP A 183 1.03 -4.29 -9.61
N HIS A 184 2.09 -4.16 -8.83
CA HIS A 184 3.45 -3.86 -9.31
C HIS A 184 4.32 -5.11 -9.44
N GLY A 185 3.73 -6.29 -9.26
CA GLY A 185 4.43 -7.57 -9.23
C GLY A 185 4.94 -7.97 -7.85
N GLN A 186 5.33 -9.22 -7.71
CA GLN A 186 5.89 -9.85 -6.50
C GLN A 186 5.07 -9.59 -5.21
N GLY A 187 3.76 -9.41 -5.36
CA GLY A 187 2.83 -9.13 -4.27
C GLY A 187 2.87 -7.70 -3.73
N LEU A 188 3.55 -6.79 -4.41
CA LEU A 188 3.53 -5.36 -4.12
C LEU A 188 2.38 -4.70 -4.87
N SER A 189 1.52 -3.95 -4.18
CA SER A 189 0.37 -3.29 -4.81
C SER A 189 0.03 -1.95 -4.18
N SER A 190 -0.37 -1.00 -5.02
CA SER A 190 -1.02 0.26 -4.63
C SER A 190 -2.54 0.10 -4.60
N THR A 191 -3.21 0.79 -3.70
CA THR A 191 -4.67 0.91 -3.66
C THR A 191 -5.06 2.37 -3.51
N PHE A 192 -5.98 2.84 -4.33
CA PHE A 192 -6.47 4.21 -4.41
C PHE A 192 -7.95 4.22 -4.05
N LEU A 193 -8.35 4.99 -3.02
CA LEU A 193 -9.70 5.00 -2.48
C LEU A 193 -10.35 6.38 -2.62
N HIS A 194 -11.67 6.39 -2.44
CA HIS A 194 -12.53 7.57 -2.43
C HIS A 194 -12.62 8.33 -3.75
N MET A 195 -12.22 7.68 -4.85
CA MET A 195 -12.19 8.26 -6.18
C MET A 195 -13.60 8.62 -6.67
N SER A 196 -13.74 9.76 -7.35
CA SER A 196 -15.00 10.21 -7.98
C SER A 196 -15.19 9.60 -9.36
N LYS A 197 -14.08 9.30 -10.05
CA LYS A 197 -14.09 8.74 -11.39
C LYS A 197 -12.88 7.84 -11.62
N LEU A 198 -13.08 6.75 -12.32
CA LEU A 198 -12.04 5.81 -12.73
C LEU A 198 -11.82 5.95 -14.24
N HIS A 199 -10.56 6.02 -14.66
CA HIS A 199 -10.15 6.13 -16.07
C HIS A 199 -9.50 4.85 -16.59
N VAL A 200 -9.45 3.82 -15.76
CA VAL A 200 -8.86 2.51 -16.07
C VAL A 200 -9.85 1.39 -15.79
N GLU A 201 -9.60 0.25 -16.38
CA GLU A 201 -10.36 -0.98 -16.17
C GLU A 201 -9.47 -2.14 -15.72
N LYS A 202 -10.08 -3.19 -15.19
CA LYS A 202 -9.36 -4.39 -14.77
C LYS A 202 -8.59 -4.99 -15.94
N ASP A 203 -7.39 -5.53 -15.64
CA ASP A 203 -6.44 -6.16 -16.54
C ASP A 203 -5.71 -5.17 -17.50
N GLN A 204 -5.96 -3.87 -17.37
CA GLN A 204 -5.19 -2.83 -18.06
C GLN A 204 -3.78 -2.71 -17.49
N VAL A 205 -2.77 -2.68 -18.36
CA VAL A 205 -1.39 -2.33 -18.02
C VAL A 205 -1.22 -0.82 -18.09
N VAL A 206 -0.60 -0.23 -17.09
CA VAL A 206 -0.34 1.21 -17.01
C VAL A 206 1.13 1.48 -16.73
N GLN A 207 1.63 2.60 -17.26
CA GLN A 207 2.98 3.09 -16.96
C GLN A 207 2.93 4.11 -15.83
N GLN A 208 4.08 4.38 -15.20
CA GLN A 208 4.20 5.48 -14.24
C GLN A 208 3.75 6.81 -14.89
N GLY A 209 2.95 7.61 -14.15
CA GLY A 209 2.43 8.89 -14.62
C GLY A 209 1.20 8.79 -15.52
N GLU A 210 0.68 7.61 -15.84
CA GLU A 210 -0.60 7.49 -16.55
C GLU A 210 -1.77 7.86 -15.66
N LEU A 211 -2.76 8.58 -16.20
CA LEU A 211 -3.98 8.99 -15.50
C LEU A 211 -4.85 7.77 -15.22
N ILE A 212 -5.09 7.47 -13.93
CA ILE A 212 -5.91 6.32 -13.51
C ILE A 212 -7.29 6.72 -12.97
N GLY A 213 -7.51 8.01 -12.63
CA GLY A 213 -8.81 8.49 -12.17
C GLY A 213 -8.75 9.88 -11.56
N GLU A 214 -9.77 10.22 -10.78
CA GLU A 214 -9.96 11.53 -10.17
C GLU A 214 -10.28 11.41 -8.67
N ILE A 215 -9.73 12.31 -7.87
CA ILE A 215 -10.03 12.43 -6.43
C ILE A 215 -11.51 12.68 -6.21
N GLY A 216 -12.07 12.11 -5.16
CA GLY A 216 -13.44 12.29 -4.75
C GLY A 216 -13.62 12.26 -3.24
N ALA A 217 -14.87 12.01 -2.84
CA ALA A 217 -15.27 11.79 -1.45
C ALA A 217 -16.28 10.64 -1.36
N THR A 218 -16.13 9.63 -2.23
CA THR A 218 -17.03 8.48 -2.30
C THR A 218 -16.76 7.49 -1.16
N GLY A 219 -17.72 6.63 -0.86
CA GLY A 219 -17.63 5.74 0.29
C GLY A 219 -17.66 6.49 1.64
N ARG A 220 -16.85 6.06 2.60
CA ARG A 220 -16.81 6.65 3.95
C ARG A 220 -15.65 7.64 4.08
N ALA A 221 -15.74 8.76 3.39
CA ALA A 221 -14.79 9.87 3.46
C ALA A 221 -15.40 11.07 4.22
N SER A 222 -14.57 11.84 4.92
CA SER A 222 -14.97 13.07 5.62
C SER A 222 -14.94 14.33 4.74
N GLY A 223 -14.31 14.24 3.59
CA GLY A 223 -14.14 15.30 2.60
C GLY A 223 -13.30 14.82 1.42
N PRO A 224 -13.13 15.63 0.37
CA PRO A 224 -12.37 15.21 -0.80
C PRO A 224 -10.90 14.94 -0.49
N HIS A 225 -10.44 13.73 -0.75
CA HIS A 225 -9.05 13.29 -0.64
C HIS A 225 -8.82 11.98 -1.39
N LEU A 226 -7.58 11.71 -1.73
CA LEU A 226 -7.10 10.41 -2.12
C LEU A 226 -6.54 9.70 -0.88
N ASP A 227 -6.99 8.49 -0.57
CA ASP A 227 -6.33 7.59 0.39
C ASP A 227 -5.48 6.60 -0.43
N TRP A 228 -4.17 6.82 -0.48
CA TRP A 228 -3.21 5.95 -1.15
C TRP A 228 -2.62 4.96 -0.17
N ARG A 229 -2.75 3.67 -0.48
CA ARG A 229 -2.26 2.57 0.37
C ARG A 229 -1.33 1.65 -0.40
N MET A 230 -0.34 1.13 0.31
CA MET A 230 0.55 0.11 -0.21
C MET A 230 0.44 -1.20 0.57
N ASN A 231 0.58 -2.29 -0.14
CA ASN A 231 0.67 -3.63 0.44
C ASN A 231 1.85 -4.38 -0.15
N TRP A 232 2.53 -5.12 0.68
CA TRP A 232 3.38 -6.23 0.26
C TRP A 232 2.84 -7.52 0.86
N LEU A 233 2.37 -8.42 0.00
CA LEU A 233 1.65 -9.64 0.42
C LEU A 233 0.44 -9.29 1.31
N ASP A 234 0.43 -9.79 2.54
CA ASP A 234 -0.58 -9.53 3.57
C ASP A 234 -0.26 -8.33 4.46
N LYS A 235 0.95 -7.76 4.34
CA LYS A 235 1.41 -6.63 5.14
C LYS A 235 0.99 -5.30 4.54
N ARG A 236 0.58 -4.38 5.41
CA ARG A 236 0.38 -2.97 5.09
C ARG A 236 1.70 -2.24 5.27
N VAL A 237 2.14 -1.54 4.25
CA VAL A 237 3.38 -0.77 4.24
C VAL A 237 3.10 0.71 3.98
N ASP A 238 4.01 1.56 4.38
CA ASP A 238 3.83 3.01 4.29
C ASP A 238 4.21 3.51 2.89
N PRO A 239 3.27 4.05 2.10
CA PRO A 239 3.60 4.57 0.78
C PRO A 239 4.54 5.79 0.82
N GLN A 240 4.61 6.52 1.93
CA GLN A 240 5.44 7.71 2.05
C GLN A 240 6.94 7.41 1.97
N VAL A 241 7.36 6.20 2.38
CA VAL A 241 8.79 5.81 2.30
C VAL A 241 9.26 5.53 0.86
N LEU A 242 8.35 5.56 -0.11
CA LEU A 242 8.64 5.28 -1.53
C LEU A 242 8.83 6.54 -2.36
N VAL A 243 8.51 7.71 -1.83
CA VAL A 243 8.47 8.97 -2.58
C VAL A 243 9.21 10.08 -1.84
N ASP A 244 9.93 10.90 -2.58
CA ASP A 244 10.66 12.04 -2.05
C ASP A 244 9.81 13.32 -2.05
N GLY A 245 10.18 14.27 -1.17
CA GLY A 245 9.56 15.59 -1.12
C GLY A 245 8.13 15.57 -0.60
N ILE A 246 7.35 16.57 -1.00
CA ILE A 246 5.93 16.72 -0.67
C ILE A 246 5.09 16.82 -1.94
N PRO A 247 3.85 16.30 -1.96
CA PRO A 247 3.05 16.20 -3.19
C PRO A 247 2.60 17.56 -3.75
N GLU A 248 2.64 18.62 -2.96
CA GLU A 248 2.29 19.98 -3.42
C GLU A 248 3.38 20.60 -4.30
N GLU A 249 4.65 20.24 -4.09
CA GLU A 249 5.81 20.80 -4.77
C GLU A 249 6.29 19.94 -5.94
N THR A 250 5.79 18.71 -6.05
CA THR A 250 6.24 17.77 -7.07
C THR A 250 5.60 18.08 -8.43
N GLU A 251 6.38 18.12 -9.50
CA GLU A 251 5.87 18.07 -10.87
C GLU A 251 5.34 16.66 -11.17
N LEU A 252 4.11 16.59 -11.73
CA LEU A 252 3.45 15.34 -12.13
C LEU A 252 3.44 15.20 -13.64
#